data_ecef3ef1935e116694a9e2787ef92430
#
_entry.id   ecef3ef1935e116694a9e2787ef92430
#
_cell.length_a   1.000
_cell.length_b   1.000
_cell.length_c   1.000
_cell.angle_alpha   90.00
_cell.angle_beta   90.00
_cell.angle_gamma   90.00
#
_symmetry.space_group_name_H-M   'P 1'
#
loop_
_entity.id
_entity.type
_entity.pdbx_description
1 polymer ?
#
loop_
_entity_poly.entity_id
_entity_poly.type
_entity_poly.pdbx_seq_one_letter_code
_entity_poly.pdbx_strand_id
1 'polypeptide(L)'
;MTTFVGFPAGKTRLTPVPDLFFTRLLVDIRDIDELKLLNLMFYYLNRQQGYPRYMTVAELEQEGTVLSALKHEDDDPPETLVARLHEAVERCVARGSLLQVHVADDEGETVYLLANTAQGREAVRQVAAGELVLERRGKVFEPHIERPRPNIFELYEQNIGLLQPLLAEALLEAERDYPPAWIEDAFRVAVENNARNWRYIESILQRWEREGRDSGGSTSPRARTTRPRRPR
;
A
#
# COMPACT_ATOMS: atom_id res chain seq x y z
N MET A 1 -10.72 -20.23 23.77
CA MET A 1 -10.53 -20.05 22.29
C MET A 1 -11.80 -19.53 21.66
N THR A 2 -11.80 -18.38 21.02
CA THR A 2 -12.91 -17.89 20.21
C THR A 2 -12.91 -18.61 18.86
N THR A 3 -14.00 -19.31 18.55
CA THR A 3 -14.13 -20.03 17.27
C THR A 3 -14.21 -19.01 16.12
N PHE A 4 -13.38 -19.17 15.09
CA PHE A 4 -13.46 -18.36 13.89
C PHE A 4 -14.73 -18.69 13.09
N VAL A 5 -15.59 -17.70 12.89
CA VAL A 5 -16.92 -17.88 12.26
C VAL A 5 -16.86 -17.84 10.73
N GLY A 6 -15.68 -17.55 10.17
CA GLY A 6 -15.47 -17.40 8.72
C GLY A 6 -15.22 -15.96 8.29
N PHE A 7 -14.80 -15.79 7.04
CA PHE A 7 -14.62 -14.46 6.45
C PHE A 7 -15.98 -13.84 6.13
N PRO A 8 -16.16 -12.52 6.39
CA PRO A 8 -17.42 -11.85 6.10
C PRO A 8 -17.71 -11.83 4.60
N ALA A 9 -18.98 -11.83 4.25
CA ALA A 9 -19.40 -11.62 2.87
C ALA A 9 -19.13 -10.17 2.43
N GLY A 10 -18.69 -9.97 1.20
CA GLY A 10 -18.41 -8.65 0.61
C GLY A 10 -16.93 -8.36 0.39
N LYS A 11 -16.58 -7.09 0.12
CA LYS A 11 -15.19 -6.69 -0.12
C LYS A 11 -14.37 -6.80 1.15
N THR A 12 -13.44 -7.75 1.19
CA THR A 12 -12.48 -7.92 2.27
C THR A 12 -11.12 -7.39 1.81
N ARG A 13 -10.47 -6.61 2.67
CA ARG A 13 -9.12 -6.13 2.39
C ARG A 13 -8.15 -7.32 2.37
N LEU A 14 -7.41 -7.43 1.28
CA LEU A 14 -6.39 -8.47 1.10
C LEU A 14 -5.01 -7.94 1.47
N THR A 15 -4.14 -8.84 1.88
CA THR A 15 -2.71 -8.56 2.07
C THR A 15 -1.97 -9.28 0.96
N PRO A 16 -1.32 -8.56 0.04
CA PRO A 16 -0.54 -9.18 -1.02
C PRO A 16 0.70 -9.88 -0.43
N VAL A 17 0.89 -11.13 -0.82
CA VAL A 17 2.06 -11.94 -0.47
C VAL A 17 2.69 -12.40 -1.78
N PRO A 18 4.02 -12.25 -1.98
CA PRO A 18 4.68 -12.68 -3.20
C PRO A 18 4.55 -14.19 -3.45
N ASP A 19 4.34 -14.60 -4.71
CA ASP A 19 4.22 -16.03 -5.08
C ASP A 19 5.42 -16.86 -4.65
N LEU A 20 6.62 -16.29 -4.63
CA LEU A 20 7.83 -16.95 -4.15
C LEU A 20 7.77 -17.34 -2.66
N PHE A 21 6.93 -16.68 -1.88
CA PHE A 21 6.66 -17.10 -0.51
C PHE A 21 6.07 -18.52 -0.49
N PHE A 22 5.05 -18.79 -1.32
CA PHE A 22 4.37 -20.09 -1.35
C PHE A 22 5.19 -21.18 -2.01
N THR A 23 5.92 -20.83 -3.07
CA THR A 23 6.62 -21.81 -3.91
C THR A 23 8.04 -22.13 -3.43
N ARG A 24 8.64 -21.29 -2.59
CA ARG A 24 9.98 -21.46 -2.06
C ARG A 24 10.08 -21.31 -0.55
N LEU A 25 9.77 -20.15 0.00
CA LEU A 25 9.98 -19.89 1.43
C LEU A 25 9.16 -20.82 2.32
N LEU A 26 7.88 -20.98 2.05
CA LEU A 26 6.97 -21.82 2.85
C LEU A 26 7.43 -23.29 2.90
N VAL A 27 8.06 -23.79 1.84
CA VAL A 27 8.57 -25.16 1.79
C VAL A 27 9.75 -25.36 2.74
N ASP A 28 10.57 -24.32 2.95
CA ASP A 28 11.79 -24.37 3.74
C ASP A 28 11.58 -23.95 5.21
N ILE A 29 10.55 -23.18 5.52
CA ILE A 29 10.22 -22.75 6.88
C ILE A 29 9.71 -23.96 7.67
N ARG A 30 10.36 -24.26 8.80
CA ARG A 30 9.99 -25.35 9.72
C ARG A 30 9.47 -24.86 11.06
N ASP A 31 9.82 -23.63 11.41
CA ASP A 31 9.43 -23.00 12.66
C ASP A 31 8.12 -22.24 12.48
N ILE A 32 7.16 -22.49 13.38
CA ILE A 32 5.83 -21.90 13.28
C ILE A 32 5.83 -20.40 13.64
N ASP A 33 6.72 -19.98 14.54
CA ASP A 33 6.80 -18.59 14.96
C ASP A 33 7.47 -17.73 13.88
N GLU A 34 8.47 -18.27 13.18
CA GLU A 34 9.03 -17.70 11.96
C GLU A 34 7.94 -17.47 10.90
N LEU A 35 7.11 -18.50 10.65
CA LEU A 35 6.05 -18.45 9.66
C LEU A 35 4.99 -17.39 10.03
N LYS A 36 4.55 -17.38 11.29
CA LYS A 36 3.55 -16.42 11.79
C LYS A 36 4.08 -15.00 11.71
N LEU A 37 5.32 -14.76 12.17
CA LEU A 37 5.95 -13.45 12.12
C LEU A 37 6.07 -12.94 10.67
N LEU A 38 6.56 -13.76 9.74
CA LEU A 38 6.71 -13.35 8.35
C LEU A 38 5.38 -12.95 7.69
N ASN A 39 4.29 -13.69 7.97
CA ASN A 39 2.96 -13.32 7.50
C ASN A 39 2.47 -12.00 8.11
N LEU A 40 2.70 -11.78 9.41
CA LEU A 40 2.37 -10.51 10.07
C LEU A 40 3.21 -9.36 9.54
N MET A 41 4.48 -9.58 9.22
CA MET A 41 5.32 -8.57 8.56
C MET A 41 4.74 -8.15 7.20
N PHE A 42 4.30 -9.09 6.34
CA PHE A 42 3.58 -8.72 5.10
C PHE A 42 2.33 -7.91 5.40
N TYR A 43 1.56 -8.29 6.43
CA TYR A 43 0.37 -7.57 6.83
C TYR A 43 0.67 -6.13 7.23
N TYR A 44 1.63 -5.89 8.14
CA TYR A 44 1.97 -4.54 8.62
C TYR A 44 2.63 -3.69 7.55
N LEU A 45 3.60 -4.22 6.81
CA LEU A 45 4.29 -3.49 5.75
C LEU A 45 3.36 -3.07 4.61
N ASN A 46 2.37 -3.90 4.25
CA ASN A 46 1.39 -3.54 3.22
C ASN A 46 0.34 -2.52 3.68
N ARG A 47 0.28 -2.21 4.97
CA ARG A 47 -0.57 -1.14 5.50
C ARG A 47 0.12 0.20 5.60
N GLN A 48 1.43 0.21 5.50
CA GLN A 48 2.21 1.45 5.52
C GLN A 48 2.17 2.14 4.16
N GLN A 49 2.13 3.46 4.19
CA GLN A 49 2.28 4.30 3.00
C GLN A 49 3.71 4.80 2.85
N GLY A 50 4.03 5.22 1.63
CA GLY A 50 5.34 5.76 1.32
C GLY A 50 6.42 4.68 1.17
N TYR A 51 7.65 5.16 1.15
CA TYR A 51 8.87 4.39 0.98
C TYR A 51 9.97 4.99 1.88
N PRO A 52 10.77 4.17 2.54
CA PRO A 52 10.66 2.72 2.64
C PRO A 52 9.57 2.26 3.62
N ARG A 53 9.17 0.98 3.51
CA ARG A 53 8.27 0.33 4.49
C ARG A 53 9.08 -0.55 5.41
N TYR A 54 8.92 -0.36 6.71
CA TYR A 54 9.65 -1.09 7.74
C TYR A 54 8.85 -1.17 9.03
N MET A 55 9.24 -2.10 9.90
CA MET A 55 8.85 -2.15 11.31
C MET A 55 10.11 -2.17 12.15
N THR A 56 10.08 -1.56 13.34
CA THR A 56 11.14 -1.75 14.32
C THR A 56 10.84 -2.97 15.18
N VAL A 57 11.87 -3.58 15.75
CA VAL A 57 11.70 -4.68 16.71
C VAL A 57 10.91 -4.20 17.92
N ALA A 58 11.16 -2.98 18.40
CA ALA A 58 10.44 -2.38 19.51
C ALA A 58 8.94 -2.14 19.20
N GLU A 59 8.57 -1.83 17.96
CA GLU A 59 7.16 -1.76 17.54
C GLU A 59 6.52 -3.15 17.59
N LEU A 60 7.20 -4.19 17.11
CA LEU A 60 6.69 -5.56 17.15
C LEU A 60 6.49 -6.08 18.57
N GLU A 61 7.37 -5.73 19.51
CA GLU A 61 7.23 -6.05 20.94
C GLU A 61 6.00 -5.40 21.60
N GLN A 62 5.51 -4.30 21.04
CA GLN A 62 4.34 -3.59 21.53
C GLN A 62 3.03 -3.99 20.82
N GLU A 63 3.15 -4.73 19.70
CA GLU A 63 2.00 -5.17 18.91
C GLU A 63 1.31 -6.40 19.52
N GLY A 64 0.17 -6.17 20.17
CA GLY A 64 -0.60 -7.24 20.82
C GLY A 64 -0.97 -8.40 19.89
N THR A 65 -1.21 -8.15 18.62
CA THR A 65 -1.49 -9.20 17.61
C THR A 65 -0.26 -10.07 17.37
N VAL A 66 0.95 -9.48 17.32
CA VAL A 66 2.21 -10.22 17.14
C VAL A 66 2.44 -11.12 18.34
N LEU A 67 2.41 -10.55 19.55
CA LEU A 67 2.63 -11.32 20.78
C LEU A 67 1.58 -12.42 20.96
N SER A 68 0.30 -12.13 20.67
CA SER A 68 -0.76 -13.14 20.74
C SER A 68 -0.58 -14.26 19.72
N ALA A 69 -0.06 -13.98 18.54
CA ALA A 69 0.21 -15.00 17.53
C ALA A 69 1.35 -15.95 17.94
N LEU A 70 2.30 -15.45 18.74
CA LEU A 70 3.45 -16.24 19.23
C LEU A 70 3.16 -17.01 20.52
N LYS A 71 1.93 -16.91 21.07
CA LYS A 71 1.50 -17.76 22.17
C LYS A 71 1.39 -19.21 21.73
N HIS A 72 1.98 -20.12 22.50
CA HIS A 72 1.79 -21.56 22.37
C HIS A 72 0.83 -22.08 23.46
N GLU A 73 0.86 -21.45 24.64
CA GLU A 73 -0.02 -21.74 25.76
C GLU A 73 -0.75 -20.46 26.22
N ASP A 74 -1.94 -20.60 26.81
CA ASP A 74 -2.76 -19.45 27.19
C ASP A 74 -2.11 -18.60 28.29
N ASP A 75 -1.24 -19.19 29.10
CA ASP A 75 -0.55 -18.58 30.24
C ASP A 75 0.95 -18.26 29.99
N ASP A 76 1.39 -18.33 28.73
CA ASP A 76 2.75 -17.90 28.36
C ASP A 76 3.05 -16.50 28.90
N PRO A 77 4.13 -16.32 29.70
CA PRO A 77 4.47 -15.01 30.27
C PRO A 77 5.00 -14.06 29.17
N PRO A 78 4.84 -12.74 29.34
CA PRO A 78 5.26 -11.74 28.35
C PRO A 78 6.73 -11.87 27.93
N GLU A 79 7.63 -12.18 28.84
CA GLU A 79 9.06 -12.35 28.55
C GLU A 79 9.32 -13.50 27.58
N THR A 80 8.55 -14.59 27.69
CA THR A 80 8.64 -15.73 26.77
C THR A 80 8.18 -15.33 25.36
N LEU A 81 7.14 -14.50 25.25
CA LEU A 81 6.65 -14.03 23.96
C LEU A 81 7.65 -13.11 23.27
N VAL A 82 8.28 -12.22 24.03
CA VAL A 82 9.35 -11.35 23.51
C VAL A 82 10.55 -12.19 23.08
N ALA A 83 10.98 -13.18 23.88
CA ALA A 83 12.07 -14.07 23.49
C ALA A 83 11.77 -14.84 22.18
N ARG A 84 10.56 -15.40 22.04
CA ARG A 84 10.12 -16.05 20.78
C ARG A 84 10.08 -15.09 19.61
N LEU A 85 9.66 -13.85 19.82
CA LEU A 85 9.70 -12.81 18.79
C LEU A 85 11.12 -12.60 18.27
N HIS A 86 12.09 -12.39 19.19
CA HIS A 86 13.49 -12.21 18.82
C HIS A 86 14.04 -13.42 18.06
N GLU A 87 13.80 -14.63 18.52
CA GLU A 87 14.19 -15.85 17.84
C GLU A 87 13.55 -15.97 16.44
N ALA A 88 12.27 -15.61 16.31
CA ALA A 88 11.59 -15.63 15.00
C ALA A 88 12.17 -14.57 14.04
N VAL A 89 12.53 -13.37 14.56
CA VAL A 89 13.24 -12.33 13.79
C VAL A 89 14.58 -12.86 13.30
N GLU A 90 15.39 -13.45 14.18
CA GLU A 90 16.69 -14.01 13.82
C GLU A 90 16.57 -15.07 12.73
N ARG A 91 15.57 -15.98 12.82
CA ARG A 91 15.31 -17.00 11.78
C ARG A 91 14.91 -16.36 10.44
N CYS A 92 14.02 -15.37 10.47
CA CYS A 92 13.63 -14.63 9.26
C CYS A 92 14.81 -13.93 8.59
N VAL A 93 15.69 -13.31 9.37
CA VAL A 93 16.90 -12.63 8.87
C VAL A 93 17.92 -13.64 8.36
N ALA A 94 18.19 -14.71 9.12
CA ALA A 94 19.12 -15.77 8.71
C ALA A 94 18.68 -16.48 7.43
N ARG A 95 17.37 -16.66 7.23
CA ARG A 95 16.78 -17.20 5.99
C ARG A 95 16.82 -16.19 4.84
N GLY A 96 17.01 -14.90 5.13
CA GLY A 96 16.98 -13.84 4.13
C GLY A 96 15.55 -13.47 3.67
N SER A 97 14.51 -13.81 4.43
CA SER A 97 13.13 -13.37 4.17
C SER A 97 12.90 -11.92 4.62
N LEU A 98 13.58 -11.51 5.69
CA LEU A 98 13.66 -10.13 6.16
C LEU A 98 15.09 -9.60 6.06
N LEU A 99 15.21 -8.29 5.90
CA LEU A 99 16.44 -7.52 6.02
C LEU A 99 16.41 -6.78 7.35
N GLN A 100 17.57 -6.72 8.01
CA GLN A 100 17.76 -6.03 9.28
C GLN A 100 18.74 -4.88 9.09
N VAL A 101 18.39 -3.71 9.65
CA VAL A 101 19.23 -2.51 9.64
C VAL A 101 19.33 -1.97 11.06
N HIS A 102 20.54 -1.78 11.54
CA HIS A 102 20.84 -1.18 12.82
C HIS A 102 21.18 0.29 12.63
N VAL A 103 20.45 1.16 13.31
CA VAL A 103 20.69 2.61 13.29
C VAL A 103 20.92 3.05 14.74
N ALA A 104 22.09 3.61 15.00
CA ALA A 104 22.42 4.23 16.28
C ALA A 104 22.22 5.74 16.17
N ASP A 105 21.53 6.33 17.15
CA ASP A 105 21.33 7.76 17.31
C ASP A 105 21.57 8.17 18.78
N ASP A 106 21.33 9.44 19.12
CA ASP A 106 21.51 9.98 20.49
C ASP A 106 20.60 9.33 21.52
N GLU A 107 19.51 8.67 21.08
CA GLU A 107 18.55 7.97 21.94
C GLU A 107 18.85 6.47 22.09
N GLY A 108 19.82 5.93 21.33
CA GLY A 108 20.28 4.54 21.38
C GLY A 108 20.21 3.83 20.04
N GLU A 109 20.33 2.51 20.07
CA GLU A 109 20.27 1.66 18.88
C GLU A 109 18.83 1.25 18.58
N THR A 110 18.42 1.42 17.31
CA THR A 110 17.12 0.97 16.82
C THR A 110 17.31 -0.06 15.68
N VAL A 111 16.61 -1.17 15.81
CA VAL A 111 16.64 -2.25 14.82
C VAL A 111 15.41 -2.17 13.91
N TYR A 112 15.64 -1.95 12.63
CA TYR A 112 14.62 -1.85 11.57
C TYR A 112 14.58 -3.14 10.78
N LEU A 113 13.37 -3.61 10.49
CA LEU A 113 13.09 -4.81 9.71
C LEU A 113 12.34 -4.45 8.43
N LEU A 114 12.84 -4.89 7.29
CA LEU A 114 12.24 -4.69 5.98
C LEU A 114 12.01 -6.06 5.31
N ALA A 115 11.01 -6.18 4.46
CA ALA A 115 10.89 -7.37 3.61
C ALA A 115 12.04 -7.41 2.59
N ASN A 116 12.62 -8.58 2.35
CA ASN A 116 13.68 -8.75 1.36
C ASN A 116 13.12 -8.76 -0.07
N THR A 117 12.62 -7.59 -0.48
CA THR A 117 12.19 -7.28 -1.85
C THR A 117 13.24 -6.43 -2.56
N ALA A 118 13.08 -6.19 -3.86
CA ALA A 118 13.95 -5.25 -4.58
C ALA A 118 13.94 -3.85 -3.93
N GLN A 119 12.76 -3.38 -3.51
CA GLN A 119 12.61 -2.10 -2.82
C GLN A 119 13.26 -2.11 -1.42
N GLY A 120 13.10 -3.19 -0.67
CA GLY A 120 13.73 -3.33 0.66
C GLY A 120 15.26 -3.32 0.57
N ARG A 121 15.85 -4.05 -0.39
CA ARG A 121 17.30 -4.04 -0.63
C ARG A 121 17.81 -2.66 -1.06
N GLU A 122 17.04 -1.96 -1.88
CA GLU A 122 17.36 -0.58 -2.28
C GLU A 122 17.36 0.36 -1.07
N ALA A 123 16.34 0.28 -0.21
CA ALA A 123 16.27 1.07 1.01
C ALA A 123 17.48 0.83 1.92
N VAL A 124 17.85 -0.44 2.14
CA VAL A 124 19.04 -0.78 2.95
C VAL A 124 20.32 -0.18 2.36
N ARG A 125 20.47 -0.23 1.03
CA ARG A 125 21.63 0.37 0.36
C ARG A 125 21.68 1.89 0.55
N GLN A 126 20.54 2.58 0.40
CA GLN A 126 20.43 4.04 0.58
C GLN A 126 20.70 4.45 2.03
N VAL A 127 20.22 3.67 3.02
CA VAL A 127 20.55 3.91 4.43
C VAL A 127 22.05 3.74 4.68
N ALA A 128 22.67 2.69 4.14
CA ALA A 128 24.12 2.46 4.26
C ALA A 128 24.95 3.55 3.59
N ALA A 129 24.42 4.18 2.53
CA ALA A 129 25.06 5.30 1.84
C ALA A 129 24.80 6.68 2.53
N GLY A 130 23.95 6.73 3.56
CA GLY A 130 23.53 7.98 4.20
C GLY A 130 22.55 8.81 3.35
N GLU A 131 22.00 8.25 2.28
CA GLU A 131 21.05 8.91 1.38
C GLU A 131 19.61 8.85 1.89
N LEU A 132 19.32 7.92 2.81
CA LEU A 132 18.01 7.70 3.40
C LEU A 132 18.13 7.59 4.93
N VAL A 133 17.31 8.34 5.64
CA VAL A 133 17.18 8.26 7.10
C VAL A 133 15.90 7.51 7.44
N LEU A 134 16.02 6.48 8.30
CA LEU A 134 14.86 5.80 8.86
C LEU A 134 14.46 6.51 10.15
N GLU A 135 13.21 6.99 10.20
CA GLU A 135 12.71 7.70 11.38
C GLU A 135 12.03 6.73 12.34
N ARG A 136 12.22 6.94 13.65
CA ARG A 136 11.38 6.27 14.66
C ARG A 136 9.95 6.79 14.50
N ARG A 137 9.04 5.94 14.09
CA ARG A 137 7.61 6.28 14.05
C ARG A 137 7.11 6.28 15.50
N GLY A 138 6.85 7.46 16.06
CA GLY A 138 6.10 7.55 17.33
C GLY A 138 4.75 6.85 17.17
N LYS A 139 4.24 6.24 18.27
CA LYS A 139 2.96 5.54 18.32
C LYS A 139 1.85 6.35 17.62
N VAL A 140 1.59 6.10 16.37
CA VAL A 140 0.29 6.37 15.73
C VAL A 140 0.04 5.24 14.74
N PHE A 141 -0.24 4.05 15.26
CA PHE A 141 -1.10 3.13 14.55
C PHE A 141 -2.55 3.50 14.90
N GLU A 142 -2.97 4.68 14.51
CA GLU A 142 -4.37 4.84 14.17
C GLU A 142 -4.56 4.04 12.89
N PRO A 143 -5.52 3.12 12.83
CA PRO A 143 -5.93 2.56 11.57
C PRO A 143 -6.54 3.70 10.76
N HIS A 144 -5.71 4.47 10.11
CA HIS A 144 -6.20 5.34 9.06
C HIS A 144 -6.80 4.38 8.04
N ILE A 145 -8.12 4.37 7.98
CA ILE A 145 -8.89 3.68 6.95
C ILE A 145 -8.61 4.46 5.67
N GLU A 146 -7.38 4.34 5.18
CA GLU A 146 -7.13 4.71 3.81
C GLU A 146 -7.75 3.62 2.95
N ARG A 147 -8.79 4.01 2.27
CA ARG A 147 -9.32 3.22 1.17
C ARG A 147 -8.13 2.90 0.28
N PRO A 148 -7.85 1.61 -0.01
CA PRO A 148 -6.84 1.28 -1.00
C PRO A 148 -7.16 2.11 -2.23
N ARG A 149 -6.17 2.85 -2.76
CA ARG A 149 -6.40 3.57 -4.01
C ARG A 149 -6.85 2.53 -5.02
N PRO A 150 -8.06 2.64 -5.56
CA PRO A 150 -8.53 1.68 -6.52
C PRO A 150 -7.54 1.71 -7.69
N ASN A 151 -7.13 0.53 -8.17
CA ASN A 151 -6.36 0.48 -9.40
C ASN A 151 -7.22 1.04 -10.55
N ILE A 152 -6.60 1.37 -11.67
CA ILE A 152 -7.32 2.00 -12.79
C ILE A 152 -8.52 1.17 -13.28
N PHE A 153 -8.46 -0.16 -13.16
CA PHE A 153 -9.56 -1.06 -13.54
C PHE A 153 -10.73 -0.94 -12.57
N GLU A 154 -10.46 -0.88 -11.26
CA GLU A 154 -11.50 -0.67 -10.25
C GLU A 154 -12.13 0.72 -10.39
N LEU A 155 -11.34 1.76 -10.67
CA LEU A 155 -11.85 3.11 -10.96
C LEU A 155 -12.76 3.09 -12.18
N TYR A 156 -12.37 2.35 -13.23
CA TYR A 156 -13.17 2.22 -14.44
C TYR A 156 -14.50 1.51 -14.16
N GLU A 157 -14.48 0.35 -13.54
CA GLU A 157 -15.69 -0.44 -13.25
C GLU A 157 -16.66 0.27 -12.30
N GLN A 158 -16.15 0.99 -11.30
CA GLN A 158 -16.97 1.71 -10.31
C GLN A 158 -17.61 2.96 -10.89
N ASN A 159 -16.98 3.64 -11.85
CA ASN A 159 -17.39 4.97 -12.31
C ASN A 159 -17.94 4.99 -13.74
N ILE A 160 -17.50 4.07 -14.59
CA ILE A 160 -17.83 4.06 -16.02
C ILE A 160 -18.73 2.87 -16.40
N GLY A 161 -18.32 1.64 -16.06
CA GLY A 161 -19.06 0.43 -16.39
C GLY A 161 -18.18 -0.81 -16.51
N LEU A 162 -18.74 -1.89 -17.03
CA LEU A 162 -18.00 -3.15 -17.18
C LEU A 162 -16.77 -3.00 -18.07
N LEU A 163 -15.66 -3.55 -17.63
CA LEU A 163 -14.41 -3.53 -18.38
C LEU A 163 -14.53 -4.38 -19.65
N GLN A 164 -14.27 -3.76 -20.79
CA GLN A 164 -14.17 -4.46 -22.06
C GLN A 164 -12.71 -4.87 -22.31
N PRO A 165 -12.43 -6.09 -22.80
CA PRO A 165 -11.07 -6.58 -23.01
C PRO A 165 -10.21 -5.65 -23.88
N LEU A 166 -10.78 -4.99 -24.86
CA LEU A 166 -10.09 -4.03 -25.73
C LEU A 166 -9.61 -2.76 -25.00
N LEU A 167 -10.16 -2.44 -23.84
CA LEU A 167 -9.76 -1.28 -23.05
C LEU A 167 -8.68 -1.61 -22.03
N ALA A 168 -8.45 -2.88 -21.75
CA ALA A 168 -7.50 -3.29 -20.72
C ALA A 168 -6.08 -2.81 -21.04
N GLU A 169 -5.63 -2.87 -22.28
CA GLU A 169 -4.31 -2.39 -22.71
C GLU A 169 -4.19 -0.88 -22.55
N ALA A 170 -5.20 -0.11 -22.97
CA ALA A 170 -5.20 1.35 -22.82
C ALA A 170 -5.21 1.81 -21.36
N LEU A 171 -5.89 1.07 -20.48
CA LEU A 171 -5.88 1.33 -19.03
C LEU A 171 -4.50 1.03 -18.42
N LEU A 172 -3.86 -0.09 -18.79
CA LEU A 172 -2.50 -0.42 -18.34
C LEU A 172 -1.47 0.60 -18.81
N GLU A 173 -1.61 1.09 -20.02
CA GLU A 173 -0.73 2.12 -20.59
C GLU A 173 -0.88 3.43 -19.80
N ALA A 174 -2.10 3.85 -19.51
CA ALA A 174 -2.35 5.04 -18.70
C ALA A 174 -1.86 4.87 -17.24
N GLU A 175 -2.01 3.69 -16.63
CA GLU A 175 -1.50 3.45 -15.28
C GLU A 175 0.02 3.53 -15.20
N ARG A 176 0.72 3.19 -16.28
CA ARG A 176 2.18 3.31 -16.39
C ARG A 176 2.64 4.74 -16.68
N ASP A 177 1.92 5.46 -17.52
CA ASP A 177 2.37 6.73 -18.09
C ASP A 177 1.95 7.94 -17.23
N TYR A 178 0.88 7.83 -16.41
CA TYR A 178 0.37 8.92 -15.59
C TYR A 178 0.47 8.65 -14.08
N PRO A 179 0.72 9.70 -13.26
CA PRO A 179 0.68 9.57 -11.81
C PRO A 179 -0.70 9.10 -11.32
N PRO A 180 -0.79 8.20 -10.31
CA PRO A 180 -2.06 7.70 -9.78
C PRO A 180 -3.04 8.80 -9.36
N ALA A 181 -2.53 9.90 -8.79
CA ALA A 181 -3.36 11.04 -8.40
C ALA A 181 -4.01 11.76 -9.59
N TRP A 182 -3.35 11.77 -10.75
CA TRP A 182 -3.92 12.33 -11.97
C TRP A 182 -5.04 11.45 -12.51
N ILE A 183 -4.84 10.14 -12.46
CA ILE A 183 -5.83 9.15 -12.89
C ILE A 183 -7.10 9.31 -12.06
N GLU A 184 -6.99 9.30 -10.72
CA GLU A 184 -8.14 9.48 -9.81
C GLU A 184 -8.90 10.78 -10.07
N ASP A 185 -8.18 11.88 -10.25
CA ASP A 185 -8.78 13.20 -10.51
C ASP A 185 -9.43 13.26 -11.90
N ALA A 186 -8.84 12.64 -12.92
CA ALA A 186 -9.43 12.58 -14.25
C ALA A 186 -10.75 11.79 -14.26
N PHE A 187 -10.82 10.68 -13.52
CA PHE A 187 -12.08 9.95 -13.30
C PHE A 187 -13.12 10.82 -12.57
N ARG A 188 -12.71 11.56 -11.53
CA ARG A 188 -13.61 12.48 -10.80
C ARG A 188 -14.19 13.54 -11.74
N VAL A 189 -13.33 14.20 -12.51
CA VAL A 189 -13.77 15.23 -13.50
C VAL A 189 -14.72 14.62 -14.53
N ALA A 190 -14.48 13.40 -14.98
CA ALA A 190 -15.37 12.73 -15.93
C ALA A 190 -16.75 12.44 -15.33
N VAL A 191 -16.82 12.03 -14.07
CA VAL A 191 -18.07 11.78 -13.35
C VAL A 191 -18.82 13.10 -13.10
N GLU A 192 -18.15 14.15 -12.65
CA GLU A 192 -18.74 15.49 -12.40
C GLU A 192 -19.32 16.10 -13.68
N ASN A 193 -18.66 15.90 -14.82
CA ASN A 193 -19.14 16.37 -16.13
C ASN A 193 -20.12 15.42 -16.81
N ASN A 194 -20.52 14.33 -16.14
CA ASN A 194 -21.39 13.28 -16.68
C ASN A 194 -20.89 12.68 -18.02
N ALA A 195 -19.59 12.73 -18.24
CA ALA A 195 -18.91 12.21 -19.43
C ALA A 195 -18.21 10.88 -19.11
N ARG A 196 -19.01 9.87 -18.73
CA ARG A 196 -18.56 8.57 -18.22
C ARG A 196 -18.09 7.66 -19.37
N ASN A 197 -16.94 8.00 -19.98
CA ASN A 197 -16.29 7.16 -20.98
C ASN A 197 -14.77 7.35 -20.95
N TRP A 198 -14.04 6.30 -21.29
CA TRP A 198 -12.58 6.28 -21.25
C TRP A 198 -11.93 7.35 -22.13
N ARG A 199 -12.44 7.56 -23.35
CA ARG A 199 -11.88 8.56 -24.28
C ARG A 199 -11.86 9.97 -23.68
N TYR A 200 -12.87 10.32 -22.87
CA TYR A 200 -12.91 11.61 -22.18
C TYR A 200 -11.86 11.70 -21.08
N ILE A 201 -11.71 10.64 -20.25
CA ILE A 201 -10.69 10.56 -19.21
C ILE A 201 -9.29 10.68 -19.82
N GLU A 202 -9.01 9.91 -20.85
CA GLU A 202 -7.75 9.95 -21.59
C GLU A 202 -7.45 11.35 -22.14
N SER A 203 -8.45 12.04 -22.71
CA SER A 203 -8.28 13.42 -23.17
C SER A 203 -7.94 14.43 -22.09
N ILE A 204 -8.42 14.20 -20.85
CA ILE A 204 -8.05 15.02 -19.67
C ILE A 204 -6.59 14.77 -19.31
N LEU A 205 -6.18 13.51 -19.23
CA LEU A 205 -4.81 13.13 -18.90
C LEU A 205 -3.81 13.69 -19.91
N GLN A 206 -4.07 13.53 -21.22
CA GLN A 206 -3.25 14.08 -22.30
C GLN A 206 -3.20 15.61 -22.30
N ARG A 207 -4.29 16.28 -21.89
CA ARG A 207 -4.29 17.73 -21.77
C ARG A 207 -3.41 18.17 -20.58
N TRP A 208 -3.54 17.53 -19.42
CA TRP A 208 -2.71 17.84 -18.25
C TRP A 208 -1.22 17.58 -18.48
N GLU A 209 -0.89 16.58 -19.28
CA GLU A 209 0.48 16.31 -19.70
C GLU A 209 1.08 17.46 -20.53
N ARG A 210 0.30 18.02 -21.46
CA ARG A 210 0.77 19.11 -22.35
C ARG A 210 0.76 20.49 -21.70
N GLU A 211 -0.22 20.78 -20.85
CA GLU A 211 -0.52 22.12 -20.34
C GLU A 211 -0.20 22.31 -18.85
N GLY A 212 0.08 21.20 -18.15
CA GLY A 212 0.16 21.17 -16.69
C GLY A 212 -1.21 21.08 -16.04
N ARG A 213 -1.26 20.43 -14.87
CA ARG A 213 -2.52 20.16 -14.14
C ARG A 213 -3.27 21.42 -13.68
N ASP A 214 -2.53 22.49 -13.35
CA ASP A 214 -3.09 23.72 -12.77
C ASP A 214 -3.71 24.70 -13.80
N SER A 215 -3.62 24.42 -15.09
CA SER A 215 -4.16 25.28 -16.15
C SER A 215 -5.67 25.13 -16.41
N GLY A 216 -6.37 24.26 -15.67
CA GLY A 216 -7.79 23.89 -15.87
C GLY A 216 -8.82 24.50 -14.92
N GLY A 217 -8.50 25.54 -14.17
CA GLY A 217 -9.47 26.25 -13.31
C GLY A 217 -10.23 27.33 -14.04
N SER A 218 -11.50 27.10 -14.37
CA SER A 218 -12.52 28.07 -14.83
C SER A 218 -12.86 28.05 -16.31
N THR A 219 -13.79 27.19 -16.70
CA THR A 219 -14.70 27.50 -17.80
C THR A 219 -16.13 27.56 -17.25
N SER A 220 -16.53 28.75 -16.82
CA SER A 220 -17.94 29.13 -16.70
C SER A 220 -18.64 28.92 -18.03
N PRO A 221 -19.88 28.42 -18.06
CA PRO A 221 -20.62 28.27 -19.30
C PRO A 221 -20.94 29.68 -19.86
N ARG A 222 -20.44 29.96 -21.05
CA ARG A 222 -20.78 31.13 -21.84
C ARG A 222 -22.30 31.17 -21.98
N ALA A 223 -22.91 32.20 -21.36
CA ALA A 223 -24.29 32.58 -21.59
C ALA A 223 -24.54 32.77 -23.10
N ARG A 224 -25.51 32.03 -23.63
CA ARG A 224 -26.06 32.26 -24.97
C ARG A 224 -26.67 33.65 -25.00
N THR A 225 -25.99 34.61 -25.59
CA THR A 225 -26.56 35.89 -26.00
C THR A 225 -27.63 35.65 -27.06
N THR A 226 -28.86 35.73 -26.66
CA THR A 226 -30.04 35.86 -27.55
C THR A 226 -29.96 37.16 -28.31
N ARG A 227 -29.82 37.10 -29.61
CA ARG A 227 -29.88 38.23 -30.54
C ARG A 227 -31.31 38.78 -30.56
N PRO A 228 -31.53 40.07 -30.36
CA PRO A 228 -32.90 40.64 -30.48
C PRO A 228 -33.37 40.69 -31.93
N ARG A 229 -34.60 40.21 -32.15
CA ARG A 229 -35.34 40.34 -33.40
C ARG A 229 -35.67 41.83 -33.66
N ARG A 230 -35.32 42.38 -34.81
CA ARG A 230 -35.81 43.66 -35.32
C ARG A 230 -37.30 43.55 -35.65
N PRO A 231 -38.14 44.57 -35.28
CA PRO A 231 -39.51 44.65 -35.77
C PRO A 231 -39.55 45.28 -37.19
N ARG A 232 -40.57 44.85 -37.95
CA ARG A 232 -41.02 45.52 -39.17
C ARG A 232 -41.88 46.71 -38.80
#